data_37865b064855de4719360b180021593a
#
_entry.id   37865b064855de4719360b180021593a
#
_cell.length_a   1.000
_cell.length_b   1.000
_cell.length_c   1.000
_cell.angle_alpha   90.00
_cell.angle_beta   90.00
_cell.angle_gamma   90.00
#
_symmetry.space_group_name_H-M   'P 1'
#
loop_
_entity.id
_entity.type
_entity.pdbx_description
1 polymer ?
#
loop_
_entity_poly.entity_id
_entity_poly.type
_entity_poly.pdbx_seq_one_letter_code
_entity_poly.pdbx_strand_id
1 'polypeptide(L)'
;RCLVGSEMCIRDRYYKPRIDMDLLKKYHEGIICLSACLQGDIPAKLLAGDKEGAYAKAQELKDIFGEDFYIELQYHGLEDQKKVLFPLIQLAKALDIQLVATNDVHYVEKKDAFAQRVLMCMSMGKTVTDETALGYGNPDHWYLKSEEEMTEIFGSIAPEALANTQVIADKCNVEIELVEQGGYKLPTFPLPEGWKSNKEYFRTLCTAGLKRRYGNRWEKYLPRLEMEMGVIEKMGFVDYFLIVFDIIAFAKKNGISIGP
;
A
#
# COMPACT_ATOMS: atom_id res chain seq x y z
N ARG A 1 9.11 7.03 7.17
CA ARG A 1 8.22 7.96 6.42
C ARG A 1 7.35 7.13 5.50
N CYS A 2 6.05 7.11 5.74
CA CYS A 2 5.13 6.45 4.83
C CYS A 2 5.11 7.22 3.52
N LEU A 3 5.43 6.55 2.42
CA LEU A 3 5.32 7.10 1.06
C LEU A 3 3.85 7.27 0.63
N VAL A 4 2.92 6.74 1.43
CA VAL A 4 1.48 6.96 1.26
C VAL A 4 1.19 8.44 1.46
N GLY A 5 0.82 9.14 0.40
CA GLY A 5 0.67 10.60 0.40
C GLY A 5 1.84 11.38 -0.19
N SER A 6 2.96 10.71 -0.50
CA SER A 6 4.01 11.29 -1.33
C SER A 6 3.56 11.36 -2.80
N GLU A 7 4.24 12.14 -3.61
CA GLU A 7 3.99 12.20 -5.06
C GLU A 7 4.07 10.82 -5.73
N MET A 8 4.87 9.90 -5.18
CA MET A 8 4.98 8.53 -5.65
C MET A 8 3.66 7.75 -5.56
N CYS A 9 2.87 7.96 -4.50
CA CYS A 9 1.54 7.35 -4.35
C CYS A 9 0.44 8.14 -5.05
N ILE A 10 0.70 9.39 -5.39
CA ILE A 10 -0.30 10.31 -5.94
C ILE A 10 -0.35 10.27 -7.47
N ARG A 11 0.69 9.93 -8.17
CA ARG A 11 0.83 10.19 -9.59
C ARG A 11 0.06 9.26 -10.52
N ASP A 12 -0.29 8.04 -10.08
CA ASP A 12 -0.98 7.08 -10.97
C ASP A 12 -1.91 6.13 -10.19
N ARG A 13 -3.06 6.64 -9.80
CA ARG A 13 -3.80 6.20 -8.62
C ARG A 13 -5.06 5.48 -8.82
N TYR A 14 -5.44 5.26 -10.03
CA TYR A 14 -6.69 4.57 -10.24
C TYR A 14 -6.54 3.11 -9.82
N TYR A 15 -7.06 2.79 -8.63
CA TYR A 15 -7.07 1.48 -7.95
C TYR A 15 -5.71 0.91 -7.51
N LYS A 16 -4.62 1.13 -8.23
CA LYS A 16 -3.29 0.59 -7.88
C LYS A 16 -2.23 1.68 -8.09
N PRO A 17 -1.63 2.19 -7.01
CA PRO A 17 -0.51 3.12 -7.13
C PRO A 17 0.63 2.44 -7.88
N ARG A 18 1.22 3.16 -8.82
CA ARG A 18 2.37 2.72 -9.62
C ARG A 18 3.45 3.77 -9.55
N ILE A 19 4.68 3.31 -9.60
CA ILE A 19 5.87 4.15 -9.61
C ILE A 19 6.74 3.78 -10.79
N ASP A 20 7.48 4.74 -11.29
CA ASP A 20 8.55 4.56 -12.27
C ASP A 20 9.93 4.68 -11.59
N MET A 21 11.00 4.43 -12.36
CA MET A 21 12.36 4.51 -11.84
C MET A 21 12.78 5.94 -11.46
N ASP A 22 12.21 6.96 -12.10
CA ASP A 22 12.53 8.36 -11.79
C ASP A 22 11.97 8.74 -10.41
N LEU A 23 10.75 8.32 -10.10
CA LEU A 23 10.16 8.49 -8.78
C LEU A 23 10.91 7.68 -7.72
N LEU A 24 11.31 6.45 -8.05
CA LEU A 24 12.07 5.61 -7.14
C LEU A 24 13.42 6.26 -6.81
N LYS A 25 14.16 6.76 -7.79
CA LYS A 25 15.42 7.50 -7.61
C LYS A 25 15.24 8.76 -6.76
N LYS A 26 14.10 9.43 -6.90
CA LYS A 26 13.80 10.67 -6.15
C LYS A 26 13.44 10.44 -4.69
N TYR A 27 12.79 9.31 -4.37
CA TYR A 27 12.18 9.07 -3.06
C TYR A 27 12.68 7.81 -2.35
N HIS A 28 13.84 7.29 -2.72
CA HIS A 28 14.42 6.06 -2.15
C HIS A 28 14.95 6.21 -0.72
N GLU A 29 15.23 7.44 -0.28
CA GLU A 29 15.86 7.70 1.02
C GLU A 29 15.03 7.13 2.17
N GLY A 30 15.67 6.32 3.03
CA GLY A 30 15.04 5.64 4.16
C GLY A 30 14.18 4.43 3.78
N ILE A 31 14.36 3.88 2.57
CA ILE A 31 13.67 2.67 2.09
C ILE A 31 14.69 1.54 1.90
N ILE A 32 14.35 0.35 2.36
CA ILE A 32 15.06 -0.89 2.05
C ILE A 32 14.37 -1.54 0.85
N CYS A 33 15.17 -1.96 -0.15
CA CYS A 33 14.69 -2.56 -1.38
C CYS A 33 15.08 -4.04 -1.44
N LEU A 34 14.10 -4.90 -1.76
CA LEU A 34 14.31 -6.32 -2.00
C LEU A 34 14.01 -6.63 -3.47
N SER A 35 14.71 -7.65 -4.04
CA SER A 35 14.57 -7.99 -5.47
C SER A 35 13.26 -8.69 -5.84
N ALA A 36 12.37 -8.93 -4.89
CA ALA A 36 11.06 -9.55 -5.01
C ALA A 36 11.07 -11.04 -5.45
N CYS A 37 9.88 -11.58 -5.72
CA CYS A 37 9.64 -12.96 -6.11
C CYS A 37 10.00 -13.23 -7.60
N LEU A 38 9.58 -14.38 -8.14
CA LEU A 38 9.79 -14.75 -9.56
C LEU A 38 9.29 -13.70 -10.58
N GLN A 39 8.35 -12.85 -10.20
CA GLN A 39 7.84 -11.76 -11.04
C GLN A 39 8.67 -10.47 -10.95
N GLY A 40 9.63 -10.41 -10.03
CA GLY A 40 10.57 -9.29 -9.95
C GLY A 40 11.46 -9.22 -11.19
N ASP A 41 11.91 -8.02 -11.55
CA ASP A 41 12.69 -7.79 -12.78
C ASP A 41 13.93 -8.68 -12.88
N ILE A 42 14.64 -8.89 -11.77
CA ILE A 42 15.89 -9.67 -11.74
C ILE A 42 15.61 -11.17 -11.91
N PRO A 43 14.76 -11.81 -11.07
CA PRO A 43 14.44 -13.24 -11.25
C PRO A 43 13.79 -13.55 -12.60
N ALA A 44 12.89 -12.68 -13.08
CA ALA A 44 12.24 -12.86 -14.38
C ALA A 44 13.25 -12.86 -15.54
N LYS A 45 14.23 -11.98 -15.52
CA LYS A 45 15.31 -11.94 -16.52
C LYS A 45 16.19 -13.18 -16.46
N LEU A 46 16.51 -13.66 -15.25
CA LEU A 46 17.29 -14.91 -15.09
C LEU A 46 16.51 -16.12 -15.64
N LEU A 47 15.20 -16.21 -15.40
CA LEU A 47 14.33 -17.25 -15.97
C LEU A 47 14.27 -17.20 -17.50
N ALA A 48 14.26 -16.00 -18.07
CA ALA A 48 14.30 -15.79 -19.52
C ALA A 48 15.68 -16.05 -20.14
N GLY A 49 16.72 -16.32 -19.34
CA GLY A 49 18.10 -16.51 -19.80
C GLY A 49 18.87 -15.20 -20.03
N ASP A 50 18.24 -14.04 -19.76
CA ASP A 50 18.84 -12.70 -19.89
C ASP A 50 19.71 -12.38 -18.65
N LYS A 51 20.89 -12.99 -18.59
CA LYS A 51 21.83 -12.76 -17.47
C LYS A 51 22.34 -11.31 -17.45
N GLU A 52 22.70 -10.78 -18.61
CA GLU A 52 23.25 -9.43 -18.72
C GLU A 52 22.23 -8.39 -18.24
N GLY A 53 20.97 -8.50 -18.65
CA GLY A 53 19.90 -7.64 -18.20
C GLY A 53 19.58 -7.79 -16.69
N ALA A 54 19.73 -9.00 -16.14
CA ALA A 54 19.57 -9.22 -14.70
C ALA A 54 20.66 -8.53 -13.88
N TYR A 55 21.93 -8.64 -14.30
CA TYR A 55 23.06 -7.97 -13.66
C TYR A 55 22.97 -6.45 -13.79
N ALA A 56 22.61 -5.93 -14.97
CA ALA A 56 22.40 -4.50 -15.17
C ALA A 56 21.30 -3.93 -14.27
N LYS A 57 20.17 -4.67 -14.13
CA LYS A 57 19.08 -4.24 -13.25
C LYS A 57 19.46 -4.29 -11.78
N ALA A 58 20.18 -5.31 -11.36
CA ALA A 58 20.68 -5.40 -9.99
C ALA A 58 21.66 -4.28 -9.66
N GLN A 59 22.57 -3.94 -10.59
CA GLN A 59 23.48 -2.81 -10.45
C GLN A 59 22.72 -1.48 -10.37
N GLU A 60 21.71 -1.26 -11.23
CA GLU A 60 20.88 -0.05 -11.19
C GLU A 60 20.22 0.13 -9.81
N LEU A 61 19.67 -0.95 -9.22
CA LEU A 61 19.04 -0.88 -7.91
C LEU A 61 20.08 -0.70 -6.80
N LYS A 62 21.25 -1.34 -6.90
CA LYS A 62 22.37 -1.11 -5.97
C LYS A 62 22.83 0.34 -6.00
N ASP A 63 22.93 0.96 -7.16
CA ASP A 63 23.33 2.36 -7.31
C ASP A 63 22.34 3.33 -6.65
N ILE A 64 21.04 2.95 -6.55
CA ILE A 64 20.00 3.76 -5.93
C ILE A 64 19.98 3.55 -4.40
N PHE A 65 20.01 2.30 -3.94
CA PHE A 65 19.76 1.94 -2.53
C PHE A 65 21.03 1.64 -1.74
N GLY A 66 22.17 1.44 -2.41
CA GLY A 66 23.45 1.12 -1.75
C GLY A 66 23.37 -0.16 -0.91
N GLU A 67 23.70 -0.04 0.37
CA GLU A 67 23.66 -1.14 1.35
C GLU A 67 22.23 -1.55 1.79
N ASP A 68 21.21 -0.78 1.41
CA ASP A 68 19.82 -1.08 1.68
C ASP A 68 19.14 -1.83 0.51
N PHE A 69 19.92 -2.29 -0.47
CA PHE A 69 19.45 -3.21 -1.50
C PHE A 69 19.85 -4.66 -1.19
N TYR A 70 18.88 -5.57 -1.23
CA TYR A 70 19.06 -6.99 -0.97
C TYR A 70 18.54 -7.84 -2.13
N ILE A 71 19.28 -8.89 -2.48
CA ILE A 71 18.76 -9.96 -3.34
C ILE A 71 17.95 -10.90 -2.46
N GLU A 72 16.67 -11.04 -2.79
CA GLU A 72 15.69 -11.83 -2.05
C GLU A 72 15.67 -13.28 -2.55
N LEU A 73 15.78 -14.21 -1.63
CA LEU A 73 15.71 -15.65 -1.88
C LEU A 73 14.38 -16.18 -1.34
N GLN A 74 13.58 -16.80 -2.21
CA GLN A 74 12.31 -17.45 -1.85
C GLN A 74 12.30 -18.90 -2.31
N TYR A 75 11.69 -19.78 -1.51
CA TYR A 75 11.52 -21.17 -1.87
C TYR A 75 10.21 -21.78 -1.36
N HIS A 76 9.32 -22.11 -2.30
CA HIS A 76 8.02 -22.75 -2.07
C HIS A 76 7.89 -24.06 -2.83
N GLY A 77 9.02 -24.68 -3.21
CA GLY A 77 9.03 -25.91 -3.98
C GLY A 77 8.77 -25.77 -5.48
N LEU A 78 8.67 -24.54 -6.01
CA LEU A 78 8.48 -24.30 -7.42
C LEU A 78 9.74 -24.59 -8.23
N GLU A 79 9.61 -25.26 -9.38
CA GLU A 79 10.75 -25.58 -10.25
C GLU A 79 11.47 -24.30 -10.74
N ASP A 80 10.72 -23.24 -11.02
CA ASP A 80 11.33 -21.99 -11.48
C ASP A 80 12.11 -21.29 -10.36
N GLN A 81 11.69 -21.41 -9.10
CA GLN A 81 12.49 -20.93 -7.97
C GLN A 81 13.82 -21.69 -7.84
N LYS A 82 13.79 -23.02 -8.03
CA LYS A 82 15.01 -23.84 -8.05
C LYS A 82 15.99 -23.40 -9.15
N LYS A 83 15.47 -23.07 -10.33
CA LYS A 83 16.31 -22.60 -11.46
C LYS A 83 17.02 -21.29 -11.17
N VAL A 84 16.36 -20.34 -10.47
CA VAL A 84 16.94 -19.01 -10.23
C VAL A 84 17.72 -18.89 -8.92
N LEU A 85 17.54 -19.80 -7.96
CA LEU A 85 18.13 -19.72 -6.62
C LEU A 85 19.66 -19.53 -6.65
N PHE A 86 20.38 -20.45 -7.30
CA PHE A 86 21.84 -20.34 -7.43
C PHE A 86 22.29 -19.17 -8.32
N PRO A 87 21.67 -18.89 -9.48
CA PRO A 87 21.94 -17.67 -10.23
C PRO A 87 21.79 -16.37 -9.44
N LEU A 88 20.79 -16.26 -8.56
CA LEU A 88 20.61 -15.10 -7.69
C LEU A 88 21.76 -14.97 -6.67
N ILE A 89 22.15 -16.06 -6.04
CA ILE A 89 23.30 -16.09 -5.10
C ILE A 89 24.61 -15.69 -5.82
N GLN A 90 24.83 -16.20 -7.04
CA GLN A 90 26.01 -15.84 -7.83
C GLN A 90 26.01 -14.35 -8.23
N LEU A 91 24.84 -13.83 -8.62
CA LEU A 91 24.67 -12.42 -8.96
C LEU A 91 24.95 -11.53 -7.74
N ALA A 92 24.36 -11.85 -6.59
CA ALA A 92 24.57 -11.13 -5.34
C ALA A 92 26.06 -11.07 -4.98
N LYS A 93 26.74 -12.21 -5.03
CA LYS A 93 28.19 -12.31 -4.75
C LYS A 93 29.03 -11.51 -5.74
N ALA A 94 28.70 -11.56 -7.05
CA ALA A 94 29.45 -10.86 -8.07
C ALA A 94 29.34 -9.34 -7.99
N LEU A 95 28.19 -8.85 -7.53
CA LEU A 95 27.91 -7.42 -7.38
C LEU A 95 28.07 -6.94 -5.92
N ASP A 96 28.52 -7.79 -5.00
CA ASP A 96 28.63 -7.46 -3.58
C ASP A 96 27.32 -6.89 -3.02
N ILE A 97 26.22 -7.63 -3.21
CA ILE A 97 24.87 -7.30 -2.71
C ILE A 97 24.53 -8.32 -1.62
N GLN A 98 23.95 -7.84 -0.52
CA GLN A 98 23.50 -8.70 0.57
C GLN A 98 22.31 -9.59 0.13
N LEU A 99 22.23 -10.80 0.72
CA LEU A 99 21.12 -11.72 0.52
C LEU A 99 20.13 -11.60 1.67
N VAL A 100 18.85 -11.84 1.41
CA VAL A 100 17.81 -12.04 2.43
C VAL A 100 16.90 -13.18 2.05
N ALA A 101 16.58 -14.08 3.01
CA ALA A 101 15.61 -15.14 2.80
C ALA A 101 14.24 -14.70 3.30
N THR A 102 13.23 -14.81 2.45
CA THR A 102 11.85 -14.46 2.82
C THR A 102 10.90 -15.62 2.55
N ASN A 103 9.73 -15.56 3.18
CA ASN A 103 8.78 -16.65 3.14
C ASN A 103 7.51 -16.36 2.29
N ASP A 104 7.32 -15.13 1.83
CA ASP A 104 6.14 -14.73 1.03
C ASP A 104 4.82 -15.28 1.60
N VAL A 105 4.56 -15.00 2.88
CA VAL A 105 3.47 -15.58 3.67
C VAL A 105 2.11 -15.13 3.14
N HIS A 106 1.24 -16.10 2.81
CA HIS A 106 -0.13 -15.86 2.38
C HIS A 106 -1.17 -16.31 3.40
N TYR A 107 -0.78 -17.20 4.34
CA TYR A 107 -1.61 -17.68 5.45
C TYR A 107 -0.72 -18.17 6.60
N VAL A 108 -1.30 -18.32 7.80
CA VAL A 108 -0.50 -18.54 9.03
C VAL A 108 -0.06 -19.98 9.18
N GLU A 109 -0.98 -20.92 9.17
CA GLU A 109 -0.68 -22.33 9.41
C GLU A 109 -0.81 -23.17 8.13
N LYS A 110 0.03 -24.18 7.97
CA LYS A 110 0.01 -25.08 6.80
C LYS A 110 -1.38 -25.67 6.50
N LYS A 111 -2.18 -25.96 7.53
CA LYS A 111 -3.57 -26.46 7.39
C LYS A 111 -4.51 -25.48 6.72
N ASP A 112 -4.17 -24.17 6.72
CA ASP A 112 -5.02 -23.10 6.17
C ASP A 112 -4.90 -22.97 4.64
N ALA A 113 -4.05 -23.78 4.01
CA ALA A 113 -3.85 -23.79 2.55
C ALA A 113 -5.15 -23.92 1.76
N PHE A 114 -6.08 -24.77 2.23
CA PHE A 114 -7.39 -24.92 1.59
C PHE A 114 -8.25 -23.65 1.70
N ALA A 115 -8.25 -23.00 2.87
CA ALA A 115 -8.99 -21.73 3.06
C ALA A 115 -8.44 -20.65 2.14
N GLN A 116 -7.11 -20.53 2.01
CA GLN A 116 -6.46 -19.62 1.08
C GLN A 116 -6.87 -19.91 -0.37
N ARG A 117 -6.93 -21.20 -0.77
CA ARG A 117 -7.40 -21.58 -2.10
C ARG A 117 -8.84 -21.12 -2.37
N VAL A 118 -9.73 -21.27 -1.40
CA VAL A 118 -11.11 -20.77 -1.50
C VAL A 118 -11.14 -19.26 -1.72
N LEU A 119 -10.38 -18.50 -0.94
CA LEU A 119 -10.30 -17.03 -1.07
C LEU A 119 -9.76 -16.61 -2.45
N MET A 120 -8.74 -17.29 -2.95
CA MET A 120 -8.21 -17.05 -4.30
C MET A 120 -9.27 -17.34 -5.38
N CYS A 121 -9.99 -18.45 -5.28
CA CYS A 121 -11.07 -18.78 -6.22
C CYS A 121 -12.16 -17.70 -6.21
N MET A 122 -12.57 -17.24 -5.03
CA MET A 122 -13.55 -16.16 -4.90
C MET A 122 -13.08 -14.86 -5.58
N SER A 123 -11.82 -14.47 -5.38
CA SER A 123 -11.27 -13.24 -5.99
C SER A 123 -11.16 -13.33 -7.52
N MET A 124 -10.96 -14.53 -8.05
CA MET A 124 -10.86 -14.80 -9.51
C MET A 124 -12.19 -15.18 -10.18
N GLY A 125 -13.28 -15.26 -9.42
CA GLY A 125 -14.58 -15.74 -9.94
C GLY A 125 -14.56 -17.20 -10.40
N LYS A 126 -13.72 -18.05 -9.78
CA LYS A 126 -13.55 -19.48 -10.10
C LYS A 126 -14.07 -20.37 -8.99
N THR A 127 -14.19 -21.67 -9.29
CA THR A 127 -14.54 -22.69 -8.29
C THR A 127 -13.29 -23.40 -7.78
N VAL A 128 -13.37 -24.02 -6.59
CA VAL A 128 -12.24 -24.77 -6.00
C VAL A 128 -11.89 -26.05 -6.78
N THR A 129 -12.76 -26.51 -7.67
CA THR A 129 -12.54 -27.65 -8.56
C THR A 129 -11.85 -27.24 -9.86
N ASP A 130 -11.69 -25.96 -10.12
CA ASP A 130 -11.00 -25.45 -11.31
C ASP A 130 -9.49 -25.55 -11.11
N GLU A 131 -8.83 -26.42 -11.85
CA GLU A 131 -7.38 -26.62 -11.78
C GLU A 131 -6.60 -25.36 -12.19
N THR A 132 -7.18 -24.49 -13.03
CA THR A 132 -6.57 -23.24 -13.45
C THR A 132 -6.58 -22.16 -12.35
N ALA A 133 -7.30 -22.40 -11.25
CA ALA A 133 -7.27 -21.54 -10.06
C ALA A 133 -6.00 -21.70 -9.22
N LEU A 134 -5.16 -22.68 -9.52
CA LEU A 134 -3.90 -23.00 -8.84
C LEU A 134 -2.69 -22.25 -9.42
N GLY A 135 -2.86 -21.00 -9.82
CA GLY A 135 -1.88 -20.21 -10.57
C GLY A 135 -0.45 -20.09 -10.00
N TYR A 136 -0.20 -20.57 -8.78
CA TYR A 136 1.10 -20.49 -8.10
C TYR A 136 1.65 -21.82 -7.58
N GLY A 137 1.29 -22.96 -8.19
CA GLY A 137 1.84 -24.26 -7.78
C GLY A 137 1.20 -24.83 -6.51
N ASN A 138 1.95 -25.61 -5.73
CA ASN A 138 1.42 -26.26 -4.54
C ASN A 138 1.08 -25.21 -3.44
N PRO A 139 -0.22 -25.07 -3.05
CA PRO A 139 -0.64 -24.07 -2.07
C PRO A 139 -0.09 -24.32 -0.66
N ASP A 140 0.49 -25.47 -0.39
CA ASP A 140 0.88 -25.90 0.96
C ASP A 140 2.18 -25.28 1.48
N HIS A 141 2.83 -24.42 0.70
CA HIS A 141 4.15 -23.89 1.03
C HIS A 141 4.19 -22.39 1.39
N TRP A 142 3.05 -21.66 1.30
CA TRP A 142 2.97 -20.22 1.59
C TRP A 142 2.52 -19.89 3.02
N TYR A 143 2.70 -20.80 3.96
CA TYR A 143 2.43 -20.57 5.37
C TYR A 143 3.63 -19.90 6.06
N LEU A 144 3.39 -19.34 7.25
CA LEU A 144 4.43 -18.76 8.08
C LEU A 144 5.33 -19.87 8.66
N LYS A 145 6.45 -20.14 8.02
CA LYS A 145 7.43 -21.13 8.45
C LYS A 145 8.16 -20.69 9.70
N SER A 146 8.52 -21.66 10.54
CA SER A 146 9.39 -21.43 11.70
C SER A 146 10.84 -21.16 11.29
N GLU A 147 11.65 -20.72 12.26
CA GLU A 147 13.08 -20.51 12.06
C GLU A 147 13.78 -21.83 11.68
N GLU A 148 13.38 -22.96 12.28
CA GLU A 148 13.91 -24.28 11.98
C GLU A 148 13.60 -24.67 10.53
N GLU A 149 12.35 -24.50 10.10
CA GLU A 149 11.93 -24.81 8.73
C GLU A 149 12.65 -23.93 7.69
N MET A 150 12.85 -22.64 7.99
CA MET A 150 13.62 -21.74 7.12
C MET A 150 15.11 -22.12 7.11
N THR A 151 15.65 -22.58 8.24
CA THR A 151 17.04 -23.06 8.36
C THR A 151 17.26 -24.36 7.58
N GLU A 152 16.28 -25.27 7.58
CA GLU A 152 16.34 -26.48 6.74
C GLU A 152 16.44 -26.14 5.25
N ILE A 153 15.77 -25.06 4.81
CA ILE A 153 15.77 -24.63 3.40
C ILE A 153 17.06 -23.89 3.02
N PHE A 154 17.46 -22.91 3.80
CA PHE A 154 18.52 -21.96 3.41
C PHE A 154 19.81 -22.11 4.20
N GLY A 155 19.81 -22.79 5.35
CA GLY A 155 20.93 -22.82 6.26
C GLY A 155 22.22 -23.41 5.69
N SER A 156 22.14 -24.35 4.73
CA SER A 156 23.29 -24.92 4.04
C SER A 156 23.73 -24.17 2.78
N ILE A 157 22.85 -23.30 2.23
CA ILE A 157 23.03 -22.64 0.91
C ILE A 157 23.40 -21.17 1.08
N ALA A 158 22.75 -20.48 2.02
CA ALA A 158 22.90 -19.05 2.25
C ALA A 158 22.53 -18.70 3.71
N PRO A 159 23.30 -19.13 4.73
CA PRO A 159 22.97 -18.86 6.13
C PRO A 159 22.95 -17.37 6.45
N GLU A 160 23.74 -16.56 5.75
CA GLU A 160 23.74 -15.10 5.86
C GLU A 160 22.40 -14.49 5.45
N ALA A 161 21.67 -15.10 4.52
CA ALA A 161 20.36 -14.61 4.09
C ALA A 161 19.32 -14.74 5.21
N LEU A 162 19.43 -15.73 6.08
CA LEU A 162 18.59 -15.87 7.28
C LEU A 162 18.96 -14.82 8.33
N ALA A 163 20.26 -14.64 8.61
CA ALA A 163 20.72 -13.65 9.57
C ALA A 163 20.32 -12.22 9.17
N ASN A 164 20.32 -11.91 7.89
CA ASN A 164 19.96 -10.59 7.37
C ASN A 164 18.47 -10.24 7.56
N THR A 165 17.59 -11.19 7.85
CA THR A 165 16.21 -10.89 8.24
C THR A 165 16.15 -10.05 9.51
N GLN A 166 16.98 -10.40 10.52
CA GLN A 166 17.09 -9.64 11.75
C GLN A 166 17.76 -8.28 11.52
N VAL A 167 18.82 -8.24 10.69
CA VAL A 167 19.50 -6.96 10.34
C VAL A 167 18.52 -5.98 9.70
N ILE A 168 17.66 -6.44 8.80
CA ILE A 168 16.63 -5.62 8.17
C ILE A 168 15.59 -5.16 9.20
N ALA A 169 15.12 -6.07 10.05
CA ALA A 169 14.16 -5.75 11.10
C ALA A 169 14.70 -4.67 12.05
N ASP A 170 15.96 -4.76 12.46
CA ASP A 170 16.61 -3.78 13.35
C ASP A 170 16.79 -2.39 12.69
N LYS A 171 16.92 -2.34 11.36
CA LYS A 171 16.96 -1.11 10.60
C LYS A 171 15.58 -0.44 10.50
N CYS A 172 14.48 -1.21 10.59
CA CYS A 172 13.12 -0.71 10.44
C CYS A 172 12.61 -0.12 11.75
N ASN A 173 12.44 1.22 11.82
CA ASN A 173 11.90 1.91 12.98
C ASN A 173 10.91 3.01 12.55
N VAL A 174 9.84 2.59 11.87
CA VAL A 174 8.80 3.48 11.36
C VAL A 174 7.70 3.67 12.40
N GLU A 175 7.46 4.93 12.77
CA GLU A 175 6.30 5.31 13.57
C GLU A 175 5.18 5.81 12.66
N ILE A 176 4.02 5.16 12.72
CA ILE A 176 2.83 5.57 11.99
C ILE A 176 1.85 6.17 12.99
N GLU A 177 1.58 7.48 12.85
CA GLU A 177 0.54 8.13 13.64
C GLU A 177 -0.84 7.58 13.25
N LEU A 178 -1.48 6.91 14.20
CA LEU A 178 -2.85 6.45 14.02
C LEU A 178 -3.83 7.62 14.17
N VAL A 179 -5.00 7.50 13.52
CA VAL A 179 -6.07 8.52 13.57
C VAL A 179 -6.48 8.85 15.03
N GLU A 180 -6.44 7.86 15.91
CA GLU A 180 -6.75 8.02 17.34
C GLU A 180 -5.78 8.95 18.08
N GLN A 181 -4.53 9.06 17.62
CA GLN A 181 -3.47 9.86 18.24
C GLN A 181 -3.29 11.24 17.61
N GLY A 182 -3.56 11.37 16.30
CA GLY A 182 -3.31 12.59 15.52
C GLY A 182 -4.55 13.26 14.91
N GLY A 183 -5.74 12.70 15.08
CA GLY A 183 -6.96 13.16 14.42
C GLY A 183 -6.97 12.90 12.92
N TYR A 184 -8.09 13.22 12.27
CA TYR A 184 -8.20 13.09 10.81
C TYR A 184 -7.31 14.12 10.10
N LYS A 185 -6.42 13.67 9.19
CA LYS A 185 -5.60 14.55 8.32
C LYS A 185 -6.46 15.08 7.16
N LEU A 186 -7.51 15.80 7.48
CA LEU A 186 -8.35 16.46 6.49
C LEU A 186 -7.76 17.82 6.11
N PRO A 187 -7.88 18.25 4.84
CA PRO A 187 -7.50 19.59 4.45
C PRO A 187 -8.40 20.61 5.15
N THR A 188 -7.81 21.75 5.54
CA THR A 188 -8.56 22.87 6.13
C THR A 188 -9.21 23.67 5.01
N PHE A 189 -10.49 24.00 5.16
CA PHE A 189 -11.19 24.88 4.23
C PHE A 189 -10.67 26.33 4.37
N PRO A 190 -10.29 26.99 3.27
CA PRO A 190 -9.86 28.40 3.33
C PRO A 190 -11.03 29.29 3.72
N LEU A 191 -10.95 29.88 4.92
CA LEU A 191 -12.02 30.72 5.46
C LEU A 191 -12.16 32.00 4.64
N PRO A 192 -13.37 32.34 4.13
CA PRO A 192 -13.61 33.59 3.43
C PRO A 192 -13.39 34.81 4.34
N GLU A 193 -13.01 35.95 3.76
CA GLU A 193 -12.85 37.20 4.51
C GLU A 193 -14.12 37.59 5.27
N GLY A 194 -13.93 38.16 6.46
CA GLY A 194 -15.02 38.61 7.32
C GLY A 194 -15.58 37.58 8.29
N TRP A 195 -15.12 36.33 8.24
CA TRP A 195 -15.55 35.27 9.15
C TRP A 195 -14.50 34.98 10.22
N LYS A 196 -14.95 34.57 11.41
CA LYS A 196 -14.04 34.28 12.54
C LYS A 196 -13.57 32.84 12.58
N SER A 197 -14.38 31.91 12.06
CA SER A 197 -14.07 30.48 12.03
C SER A 197 -14.88 29.72 10.99
N ASN A 198 -14.35 28.57 10.53
CA ASN A 198 -15.06 27.67 9.63
C ASN A 198 -16.37 27.13 10.26
N LYS A 199 -16.38 26.96 11.58
CA LYS A 199 -17.57 26.56 12.33
C LYS A 199 -18.69 27.62 12.24
N GLU A 200 -18.37 28.89 12.43
CA GLU A 200 -19.34 29.99 12.32
C GLU A 200 -19.90 30.10 10.90
N TYR A 201 -19.00 30.03 9.91
CA TYR A 201 -19.38 30.03 8.48
C TYR A 201 -20.29 28.87 8.12
N PHE A 202 -19.94 27.64 8.52
CA PHE A 202 -20.73 26.44 8.33
C PHE A 202 -22.14 26.57 8.92
N ARG A 203 -22.26 26.99 10.19
CA ARG A 203 -23.57 27.17 10.85
C ARG A 203 -24.43 28.19 10.14
N THR A 204 -23.84 29.27 9.70
CA THR A 204 -24.56 30.32 8.97
C THR A 204 -25.08 29.83 7.63
N LEU A 205 -24.25 29.11 6.84
CA LEU A 205 -24.66 28.50 5.59
C LEU A 205 -25.79 27.50 5.77
N CYS A 206 -25.71 26.62 6.76
CA CYS A 206 -26.72 25.62 7.07
C CYS A 206 -28.06 26.28 7.47
N THR A 207 -28.04 27.29 8.34
CA THR A 207 -29.22 28.01 8.79
C THR A 207 -29.85 28.79 7.65
N ALA A 208 -29.06 29.46 6.81
CA ALA A 208 -29.55 30.17 5.63
C ALA A 208 -30.18 29.18 4.62
N GLY A 209 -29.55 28.01 4.43
CA GLY A 209 -30.07 26.94 3.60
C GLY A 209 -31.42 26.40 4.11
N LEU A 210 -31.57 26.21 5.42
CA LEU A 210 -32.80 25.76 6.05
C LEU A 210 -33.93 26.76 5.79
N LYS A 211 -33.71 28.05 6.07
CA LYS A 211 -34.68 29.12 5.83
C LYS A 211 -35.11 29.18 4.38
N ARG A 212 -34.18 29.11 3.43
CA ARG A 212 -34.46 29.11 2.00
C ARG A 212 -35.35 27.95 1.54
N ARG A 213 -35.11 26.75 2.11
CA ARG A 213 -35.82 25.52 1.70
C ARG A 213 -37.22 25.41 2.29
N TYR A 214 -37.40 25.84 3.54
CA TYR A 214 -38.66 25.60 4.28
C TYR A 214 -39.50 26.87 4.48
N GLY A 215 -39.00 28.05 4.10
CA GLY A 215 -39.72 29.31 4.23
C GLY A 215 -40.20 29.51 5.68
N ASN A 216 -41.47 29.90 5.86
CA ASN A 216 -42.05 30.18 7.17
C ASN A 216 -42.11 28.96 8.12
N ARG A 217 -41.77 27.74 7.66
CA ARG A 217 -41.78 26.51 8.46
C ARG A 217 -40.40 26.10 8.97
N TRP A 218 -39.35 26.89 8.71
CA TRP A 218 -37.96 26.51 9.02
C TRP A 218 -37.73 26.21 10.50
N GLU A 219 -38.39 26.89 11.43
CA GLU A 219 -38.22 26.72 12.88
C GLU A 219 -38.57 25.32 13.34
N LYS A 220 -39.55 24.66 12.71
CA LYS A 220 -39.92 23.27 12.99
C LYS A 220 -38.76 22.31 12.80
N TYR A 221 -37.86 22.59 11.90
CA TYR A 221 -36.73 21.74 11.53
C TYR A 221 -35.42 22.16 12.18
N LEU A 222 -35.39 23.30 12.87
CA LEU A 222 -34.20 23.82 13.51
C LEU A 222 -33.59 22.85 14.54
N PRO A 223 -34.38 22.19 15.43
CA PRO A 223 -33.81 21.27 16.43
C PRO A 223 -33.07 20.08 15.76
N ARG A 224 -33.56 19.60 14.61
CA ARG A 224 -32.89 18.53 13.86
C ARG A 224 -31.58 19.03 13.25
N LEU A 225 -31.60 20.22 12.64
CA LEU A 225 -30.38 20.83 12.07
C LEU A 225 -29.32 21.05 13.14
N GLU A 226 -29.69 21.56 14.30
CA GLU A 226 -28.74 21.80 15.42
C GLU A 226 -28.10 20.49 15.89
N MET A 227 -28.88 19.41 15.98
CA MET A 227 -28.38 18.09 16.35
C MET A 227 -27.37 17.58 15.29
N GLU A 228 -27.67 17.67 14.01
CA GLU A 228 -26.78 17.20 12.93
C GLU A 228 -25.50 18.04 12.87
N MET A 229 -25.60 19.38 12.93
CA MET A 229 -24.44 20.26 13.00
C MET A 229 -23.55 19.95 14.21
N GLY A 230 -24.18 19.69 15.36
CA GLY A 230 -23.44 19.33 16.58
C GLY A 230 -22.63 18.03 16.45
N VAL A 231 -23.17 17.01 15.75
CA VAL A 231 -22.45 15.77 15.44
C VAL A 231 -21.26 16.04 14.51
N ILE A 232 -21.47 16.78 13.42
CA ILE A 232 -20.42 17.13 12.45
C ILE A 232 -19.27 17.88 13.14
N GLU A 233 -19.62 18.85 13.99
CA GLU A 233 -18.65 19.64 14.77
C GLU A 233 -17.86 18.78 15.75
N LYS A 234 -18.56 17.93 16.51
CA LYS A 234 -17.93 17.03 17.49
C LYS A 234 -16.95 16.04 16.83
N MET A 235 -17.27 15.61 15.62
CA MET A 235 -16.43 14.68 14.86
C MET A 235 -15.31 15.39 14.06
N GLY A 236 -15.24 16.73 14.05
CA GLY A 236 -14.21 17.47 13.34
C GLY A 236 -14.37 17.53 11.81
N PHE A 237 -15.57 17.28 11.28
CA PHE A 237 -15.83 17.24 9.83
C PHE A 237 -16.32 18.54 9.22
N VAL A 238 -16.28 19.68 9.92
CA VAL A 238 -16.74 20.99 9.42
C VAL A 238 -16.06 21.35 8.10
N ASP A 239 -14.75 21.26 8.02
CA ASP A 239 -13.97 21.58 6.82
C ASP A 239 -14.32 20.68 5.65
N TYR A 240 -14.52 19.39 5.89
CA TYR A 240 -14.96 18.44 4.86
C TYR A 240 -16.29 18.86 4.23
N PHE A 241 -17.29 19.22 5.06
CA PHE A 241 -18.59 19.66 4.56
C PHE A 241 -18.49 20.98 3.80
N LEU A 242 -17.64 21.92 4.23
CA LEU A 242 -17.41 23.17 3.53
C LEU A 242 -16.74 22.98 2.17
N ILE A 243 -15.76 22.08 2.07
CA ILE A 243 -15.10 21.74 0.80
C ILE A 243 -16.11 21.12 -0.18
N VAL A 244 -16.91 20.16 0.28
CA VAL A 244 -17.95 19.55 -0.57
C VAL A 244 -18.99 20.59 -1.00
N PHE A 245 -19.40 21.47 -0.09
CA PHE A 245 -20.30 22.57 -0.40
C PHE A 245 -19.74 23.48 -1.50
N ASP A 246 -18.47 23.87 -1.41
CA ASP A 246 -17.81 24.74 -2.38
C ASP A 246 -17.75 24.11 -3.78
N ILE A 247 -17.38 22.83 -3.87
CA ILE A 247 -17.39 22.06 -5.12
C ILE A 247 -18.80 22.05 -5.75
N ILE A 248 -19.83 21.77 -4.95
CA ILE A 248 -21.21 21.74 -5.42
C ILE A 248 -21.71 23.14 -5.82
N ALA A 249 -21.34 24.16 -5.05
CA ALA A 249 -21.68 25.54 -5.38
C ALA A 249 -21.04 26.00 -6.69
N PHE A 250 -19.76 25.68 -6.90
CA PHE A 250 -19.06 25.92 -8.16
C PHE A 250 -19.74 25.22 -9.34
N ALA A 251 -20.05 23.93 -9.20
CA ALA A 251 -20.72 23.16 -10.25
C ALA A 251 -22.06 23.78 -10.64
N LYS A 252 -22.90 24.14 -9.65
CA LYS A 252 -24.18 24.79 -9.89
C LYS A 252 -24.04 26.15 -10.58
N LYS A 253 -23.09 26.97 -10.15
CA LYS A 253 -22.82 28.29 -10.74
C LYS A 253 -22.42 28.20 -12.22
N ASN A 254 -21.71 27.11 -12.60
CA ASN A 254 -21.22 26.90 -13.96
C ASN A 254 -22.10 25.97 -14.81
N GLY A 255 -23.31 25.64 -14.36
CA GLY A 255 -24.25 24.79 -15.11
C GLY A 255 -23.78 23.33 -15.26
N ILE A 256 -22.87 22.86 -14.40
CA ILE A 256 -22.38 21.50 -14.39
C ILE A 256 -23.37 20.63 -13.61
N SER A 257 -23.80 19.52 -14.21
CA SER A 257 -24.69 18.56 -13.56
C SER A 257 -24.04 17.94 -12.33
N ILE A 258 -24.81 17.84 -11.26
CA ILE A 258 -24.42 17.18 -10.02
C ILE A 258 -25.34 16.00 -9.77
N GLY A 259 -24.79 14.94 -9.17
CA GLY A 259 -25.55 13.78 -8.74
C GLY A 259 -26.56 14.12 -7.63
N PRO A 260 -27.51 13.20 -7.36
CA PRO A 260 -28.54 13.36 -6.32
C PRO A 260 -27.92 13.42 -4.92
#